data_1caf70865b737375074fc72d0f2e6ccf
#
_entry.id   1caf70865b737375074fc72d0f2e6ccf
#
_cell.length_a   1.000
_cell.length_b   1.000
_cell.length_c   1.000
_cell.angle_alpha   90.00
_cell.angle_beta   90.00
_cell.angle_gamma   90.00
#
_symmetry.space_group_name_H-M   'P 1'
#
loop_
_entity.id
_entity.type
_entity.pdbx_description
1 polymer ?
#
loop_
_entity_poly.entity_id
_entity_poly.type
_entity_poly.pdbx_seq_one_letter_code
_entity_poly.pdbx_strand_id
1 'polypeptide(L)'
;MSEAASYSVRDGIAVITMNNPPVNGLGSVLRPGIMDGIRKAEADPQVRAVVIWGSPKVFSGGADIREFNSPKAFAPPSLHDIIEAQDAARKPLVAAIGGFAMGGGLELALGCHYRVAAPRTQLALPEVKLGILPGAGGTQRLPRIVPVAKAIEMMTTGNPIPAEEGVALGLVDELAQGELLDAAIAYAKKLVAEGKGPRRIRDLPAKLDGDAKTFFAQAREQVAKASRNYPAPLEIVACAEAACTRPFDEGRKFERERFAALVETTESKALRHMFFAERQTTKIPGVPEDTPTREVKRAAIIGAGTMGGGIGMSFVNAGIAVTLIEMKQEPLDRGMATIRKNYAATVAKGRLKQEAMDRCMSLITPALDLAAAKDADIVIEAVFERMDVKQDIFRKLDAIAKPGAILATNTSTLDVDAIAAVTQRPQDVVGTHFFSPANVMRLLEVVRGKQTSDEVLATTLKLGKKIRKVPVVSGVCDGFIGNRMIEKYGQQSLFLLDEGCSPAQVDAAAQKWGLAMGPFTMGDMAGLDIGWEIRKRRXXXXXXXXXXXXXXXXXXXXXXXXXXXXXXXXXXXXTRW
;
A
#
# COMPACT_ATOMS: atom_id res chain seq x y z
N MET A 1 -0.04 -34.63 -12.78
CA MET A 1 0.24 -33.34 -12.04
C MET A 1 -0.72 -32.29 -12.56
N SER A 2 -1.01 -31.26 -11.78
CA SER A 2 -1.87 -30.16 -12.23
C SER A 2 -1.14 -29.36 -13.31
N GLU A 3 -1.90 -28.66 -14.17
CA GLU A 3 -1.32 -27.78 -15.19
C GLU A 3 -0.49 -26.65 -14.56
N ALA A 4 -0.72 -26.35 -13.27
CA ALA A 4 -0.06 -25.28 -12.55
C ALA A 4 1.26 -25.67 -11.89
N ALA A 5 1.71 -26.94 -12.03
CA ALA A 5 3.00 -27.37 -11.52
C ALA A 5 3.60 -28.46 -12.41
N SER A 6 4.91 -28.44 -12.59
CA SER A 6 5.62 -29.48 -13.33
C SER A 6 6.73 -30.09 -12.48
N TYR A 7 7.17 -31.28 -12.86
CA TYR A 7 8.19 -32.06 -12.14
C TYR A 7 9.21 -32.58 -13.13
N SER A 8 10.48 -32.39 -12.83
CA SER A 8 11.58 -32.94 -13.62
C SER A 8 12.70 -33.35 -12.67
N VAL A 9 13.63 -34.18 -13.17
CA VAL A 9 14.80 -34.58 -12.40
C VAL A 9 16.04 -34.22 -13.24
N ARG A 10 17.00 -33.54 -12.63
CA ARG A 10 18.29 -33.15 -13.23
C ARG A 10 19.42 -33.62 -12.33
N ASP A 11 20.16 -34.62 -12.79
CA ASP A 11 21.34 -35.16 -12.08
C ASP A 11 21.04 -35.56 -10.64
N GLY A 12 19.93 -36.23 -10.40
CA GLY A 12 19.53 -36.67 -9.06
C GLY A 12 18.88 -35.59 -8.20
N ILE A 13 18.61 -34.40 -8.75
CA ILE A 13 17.89 -33.34 -8.07
C ILE A 13 16.50 -33.21 -8.70
N ALA A 14 15.46 -33.41 -7.90
CA ALA A 14 14.08 -33.18 -8.37
C ALA A 14 13.81 -31.67 -8.39
N VAL A 15 13.14 -31.22 -9.43
CA VAL A 15 12.74 -29.80 -9.57
C VAL A 15 11.22 -29.75 -9.68
N ILE A 16 10.60 -29.09 -8.70
CA ILE A 16 9.16 -28.82 -8.69
C ILE A 16 9.00 -27.36 -9.11
N THR A 17 8.41 -27.15 -10.29
CA THR A 17 8.23 -25.80 -10.84
C THR A 17 6.77 -25.38 -10.68
N MET A 18 6.56 -24.27 -9.96
CA MET A 18 5.24 -23.63 -9.82
C MET A 18 4.99 -22.71 -11.02
N ASN A 19 3.84 -22.86 -11.68
CA ASN A 19 3.48 -22.05 -12.84
C ASN A 19 1.99 -21.71 -12.82
N ASN A 20 1.60 -20.86 -11.87
CA ASN A 20 0.22 -20.39 -11.69
C ASN A 20 0.19 -18.85 -11.76
N PRO A 21 0.35 -18.29 -12.98
CA PRO A 21 0.44 -16.85 -13.13
C PRO A 21 -0.83 -16.13 -12.64
N PRO A 22 -0.75 -14.81 -12.29
CA PRO A 22 0.47 -14.00 -12.41
C PRO A 22 1.44 -14.10 -11.24
N VAL A 23 1.05 -14.68 -10.10
CA VAL A 23 1.83 -14.58 -8.85
C VAL A 23 2.06 -15.91 -8.15
N ASN A 24 1.80 -17.03 -8.81
CA ASN A 24 1.91 -18.36 -8.19
C ASN A 24 1.12 -18.44 -6.87
N GLY A 25 -0.16 -18.01 -6.93
CA GLY A 25 -1.05 -18.11 -5.78
C GLY A 25 -1.26 -19.55 -5.35
N LEU A 26 -1.09 -19.83 -4.05
CA LEU A 26 -1.17 -21.17 -3.46
C LEU A 26 -2.64 -21.56 -3.22
N GLY A 27 -3.42 -21.61 -4.30
CA GLY A 27 -4.81 -22.02 -4.26
C GLY A 27 -4.98 -23.51 -4.60
N SER A 28 -6.26 -23.92 -4.66
CA SER A 28 -6.66 -25.29 -4.90
C SER A 28 -6.11 -25.89 -6.21
N VAL A 29 -5.70 -25.06 -7.16
CA VAL A 29 -5.13 -25.49 -8.45
C VAL A 29 -3.65 -25.85 -8.31
N LEU A 30 -2.87 -25.06 -7.56
CA LEU A 30 -1.40 -25.24 -7.47
C LEU A 30 -0.99 -26.22 -6.37
N ARG A 31 -1.68 -26.20 -5.23
CA ARG A 31 -1.31 -27.00 -4.06
C ARG A 31 -1.16 -28.51 -4.37
N PRO A 32 -2.11 -29.16 -5.11
CA PRO A 32 -1.94 -30.57 -5.44
C PRO A 32 -0.66 -30.89 -6.20
N GLY A 33 -0.26 -30.03 -7.15
CA GLY A 33 0.95 -30.25 -7.92
C GLY A 33 2.22 -30.20 -7.08
N ILE A 34 2.28 -29.27 -6.10
CA ILE A 34 3.42 -29.20 -5.18
C ILE A 34 3.48 -30.47 -4.31
N MET A 35 2.33 -30.87 -3.75
CA MET A 35 2.26 -32.08 -2.91
C MET A 35 2.68 -33.33 -3.70
N ASP A 36 2.17 -33.50 -4.91
CA ASP A 36 2.53 -34.63 -5.79
C ASP A 36 4.02 -34.63 -6.10
N GLY A 37 4.59 -33.46 -6.36
CA GLY A 37 6.03 -33.35 -6.63
C GLY A 37 6.87 -33.81 -5.45
N ILE A 38 6.51 -33.39 -4.22
CA ILE A 38 7.21 -33.80 -2.99
C ILE A 38 7.11 -35.32 -2.83
N ARG A 39 5.90 -35.88 -2.99
CA ARG A 39 5.68 -37.34 -2.85
C ARG A 39 6.49 -38.13 -3.88
N LYS A 40 6.49 -37.70 -5.14
CA LYS A 40 7.28 -38.33 -6.19
C LYS A 40 8.77 -38.32 -5.88
N ALA A 41 9.26 -37.15 -5.45
CA ALA A 41 10.69 -37.01 -5.10
C ALA A 41 11.07 -37.92 -3.93
N GLU A 42 10.23 -38.03 -2.92
CA GLU A 42 10.49 -38.88 -1.75
C GLU A 42 10.50 -40.37 -2.14
N ALA A 43 9.62 -40.77 -3.05
CA ALA A 43 9.51 -42.17 -3.47
C ALA A 43 10.61 -42.61 -4.43
N ASP A 44 11.24 -41.72 -5.17
CA ASP A 44 12.23 -42.03 -6.20
C ASP A 44 13.62 -42.24 -5.60
N PRO A 45 14.17 -43.47 -5.62
CA PRO A 45 15.50 -43.69 -5.04
C PRO A 45 16.64 -43.00 -5.77
N GLN A 46 16.43 -42.51 -6.99
CA GLN A 46 17.45 -41.77 -7.74
C GLN A 46 17.51 -40.31 -7.35
N VAL A 47 16.46 -39.79 -6.68
CA VAL A 47 16.42 -38.40 -6.23
C VAL A 47 17.12 -38.28 -4.88
N ARG A 48 18.07 -37.35 -4.78
CA ARG A 48 18.89 -37.11 -3.59
C ARG A 48 18.50 -35.82 -2.85
N ALA A 49 17.94 -34.83 -3.56
CA ALA A 49 17.45 -33.57 -2.98
C ALA A 49 16.38 -32.99 -3.92
N VAL A 50 15.65 -31.97 -3.42
CA VAL A 50 14.51 -31.38 -4.13
C VAL A 50 14.68 -29.87 -4.17
N VAL A 51 14.40 -29.25 -5.32
CA VAL A 51 14.31 -27.79 -5.47
C VAL A 51 12.85 -27.44 -5.78
N ILE A 52 12.29 -26.50 -5.01
CA ILE A 52 10.96 -25.94 -5.29
C ILE A 52 11.19 -24.48 -5.75
N TRP A 53 10.66 -24.13 -6.92
CA TRP A 53 10.84 -22.80 -7.45
C TRP A 53 9.64 -22.35 -8.30
N GLY A 54 9.55 -21.06 -8.56
CA GLY A 54 8.55 -20.49 -9.48
C GLY A 54 9.24 -20.02 -10.75
N SER A 55 9.70 -18.78 -10.74
CA SER A 55 10.39 -18.18 -11.88
C SER A 55 11.41 -17.14 -11.35
N PRO A 56 12.25 -16.57 -12.21
CA PRO A 56 13.12 -15.47 -11.78
C PRO A 56 12.36 -14.26 -11.23
N LYS A 57 11.09 -14.08 -11.65
CA LYS A 57 10.30 -12.90 -11.29
C LYS A 57 9.37 -13.12 -10.11
N VAL A 58 9.03 -14.39 -9.80
CA VAL A 58 8.09 -14.67 -8.71
C VAL A 58 8.29 -16.08 -8.18
N PHE A 59 8.46 -16.20 -6.86
CA PHE A 59 8.35 -17.49 -6.18
C PHE A 59 6.87 -17.76 -5.89
N SER A 60 6.25 -16.95 -5.01
CA SER A 60 4.80 -17.03 -4.76
C SER A 60 4.31 -15.77 -4.04
N GLY A 61 3.14 -15.29 -4.43
CA GLY A 61 2.41 -14.21 -3.75
C GLY A 61 1.63 -14.66 -2.53
N GLY A 62 1.70 -15.95 -2.18
CA GLY A 62 1.04 -16.49 -1.00
C GLY A 62 -0.29 -17.17 -1.29
N ALA A 63 -1.10 -17.32 -0.25
CA ALA A 63 -2.41 -17.93 -0.36
C ALA A 63 -3.30 -17.20 -1.39
N ASP A 64 -4.12 -17.94 -2.08
CA ASP A 64 -5.08 -17.31 -3.00
C ASP A 64 -6.25 -16.76 -2.18
N ILE A 65 -6.16 -15.49 -1.84
CA ILE A 65 -7.16 -14.84 -0.98
C ILE A 65 -8.56 -14.80 -1.61
N ARG A 66 -8.67 -15.02 -2.94
CA ARG A 66 -9.98 -15.14 -3.59
C ARG A 66 -10.73 -16.38 -3.10
N GLU A 67 -10.00 -17.38 -2.61
CA GLU A 67 -10.59 -18.63 -2.10
C GLU A 67 -11.05 -18.52 -0.64
N PHE A 68 -10.66 -17.48 0.13
CA PHE A 68 -10.89 -17.41 1.58
C PHE A 68 -12.35 -17.57 1.99
N ASN A 69 -13.28 -17.12 1.17
CA ASN A 69 -14.72 -17.22 1.46
C ASN A 69 -15.38 -18.39 0.69
N SER A 70 -14.60 -19.41 0.32
CA SER A 70 -15.13 -20.54 -0.42
C SER A 70 -14.58 -21.87 0.15
N PRO A 71 -15.25 -22.99 -0.11
CA PRO A 71 -14.75 -24.30 0.29
C PRO A 71 -13.36 -24.64 -0.28
N LYS A 72 -12.95 -23.98 -1.36
CA LYS A 72 -11.64 -24.20 -2.01
C LYS A 72 -10.48 -23.86 -1.08
N ALA A 73 -10.66 -22.88 -0.17
CA ALA A 73 -9.62 -22.51 0.80
C ALA A 73 -9.18 -23.71 1.64
N PHE A 74 -10.13 -24.60 1.95
CA PHE A 74 -9.91 -25.75 2.83
C PHE A 74 -9.78 -27.09 2.07
N ALA A 75 -9.84 -27.04 0.73
CA ALA A 75 -9.73 -28.25 -0.10
C ALA A 75 -8.32 -28.88 0.07
N PRO A 76 -8.23 -30.18 0.35
CA PRO A 76 -6.93 -30.84 0.47
C PRO A 76 -6.25 -31.02 -0.90
N PRO A 77 -4.91 -30.99 -0.97
CA PRO A 77 -4.06 -30.66 0.18
C PRO A 77 -4.11 -29.15 0.49
N SER A 78 -4.19 -28.84 1.78
CA SER A 78 -4.05 -27.46 2.25
C SER A 78 -2.56 -27.05 2.23
N LEU A 79 -2.27 -25.77 2.44
CA LEU A 79 -0.89 -25.33 2.60
C LEU A 79 -0.24 -25.96 3.84
N HIS A 80 -1.03 -26.19 4.90
CA HIS A 80 -0.55 -26.90 6.09
C HIS A 80 -0.08 -28.31 5.73
N ASP A 81 -0.88 -29.05 4.93
CA ASP A 81 -0.53 -30.42 4.53
C ASP A 81 0.79 -30.45 3.76
N ILE A 82 1.01 -29.45 2.89
CA ILE A 82 2.26 -29.34 2.12
C ILE A 82 3.44 -29.09 3.06
N ILE A 83 3.29 -28.14 3.98
CA ILE A 83 4.38 -27.79 4.91
C ILE A 83 4.67 -28.96 5.86
N GLU A 84 3.64 -29.70 6.27
CA GLU A 84 3.84 -30.93 7.05
C GLU A 84 4.59 -31.99 6.23
N ALA A 85 4.28 -32.12 4.93
CA ALA A 85 5.02 -33.03 4.06
C ALA A 85 6.48 -32.59 3.90
N GLN A 86 6.74 -31.26 3.86
CA GLN A 86 8.12 -30.73 3.85
C GLN A 86 8.85 -31.07 5.15
N ASP A 87 8.20 -30.89 6.31
CA ASP A 87 8.77 -31.25 7.61
C ASP A 87 9.10 -32.76 7.68
N ALA A 88 8.23 -33.60 7.09
CA ALA A 88 8.38 -35.06 7.12
C ALA A 88 9.42 -35.57 6.10
N ALA A 89 9.80 -34.76 5.12
CA ALA A 89 10.68 -35.19 4.04
C ALA A 89 12.06 -35.62 4.57
N ARG A 90 12.56 -36.71 4.00
CA ARG A 90 13.88 -37.30 4.35
C ARG A 90 15.00 -36.76 3.49
N LYS A 91 14.65 -36.14 2.36
CA LYS A 91 15.59 -35.56 1.42
C LYS A 91 15.65 -34.03 1.62
N PRO A 92 16.81 -33.38 1.48
CA PRO A 92 16.86 -31.93 1.60
C PRO A 92 15.97 -31.24 0.57
N LEU A 93 15.16 -30.28 1.04
CA LEU A 93 14.33 -29.42 0.19
C LEU A 93 14.93 -28.02 0.17
N VAL A 94 15.15 -27.47 -1.01
CA VAL A 94 15.68 -26.12 -1.24
C VAL A 94 14.62 -25.26 -1.91
N ALA A 95 14.26 -24.13 -1.30
CA ALA A 95 13.43 -23.12 -1.96
C ALA A 95 14.35 -22.23 -2.81
N ALA A 96 14.05 -22.11 -4.12
CA ALA A 96 14.75 -21.20 -5.02
C ALA A 96 13.87 -19.97 -5.26
N ILE A 97 14.18 -18.86 -4.59
CA ILE A 97 13.28 -17.72 -4.44
C ILE A 97 13.67 -16.58 -5.39
N GLY A 98 12.86 -16.36 -6.43
CA GLY A 98 13.04 -15.24 -7.36
C GLY A 98 11.97 -14.17 -7.16
N GLY A 99 12.34 -12.92 -7.40
CA GLY A 99 11.44 -11.79 -7.36
C GLY A 99 10.83 -11.51 -5.99
N PHE A 100 9.91 -12.37 -5.55
CA PHE A 100 9.31 -12.22 -4.22
C PHE A 100 8.70 -13.52 -3.69
N ALA A 101 8.71 -13.64 -2.35
CA ALA A 101 7.95 -14.65 -1.60
C ALA A 101 7.17 -13.92 -0.52
N MET A 102 5.84 -13.94 -0.63
CA MET A 102 4.95 -13.16 0.24
C MET A 102 3.96 -14.07 0.96
N GLY A 103 3.73 -13.83 2.25
CA GLY A 103 2.72 -14.54 3.02
C GLY A 103 2.92 -16.04 2.98
N GLY A 104 1.84 -16.78 2.64
CA GLY A 104 1.93 -18.23 2.47
C GLY A 104 3.06 -18.69 1.55
N GLY A 105 3.50 -17.85 0.59
CA GLY A 105 4.66 -18.15 -0.24
C GLY A 105 5.96 -18.18 0.55
N LEU A 106 6.14 -17.23 1.47
CA LEU A 106 7.28 -17.28 2.38
C LEU A 106 7.13 -18.42 3.38
N GLU A 107 5.90 -18.73 3.81
CA GLU A 107 5.66 -19.87 4.70
C GLU A 107 6.02 -21.20 4.01
N LEU A 108 5.70 -21.35 2.71
CA LEU A 108 6.14 -22.50 1.91
C LEU A 108 7.66 -22.59 1.86
N ALA A 109 8.34 -21.45 1.67
CA ALA A 109 9.81 -21.41 1.66
C ALA A 109 10.40 -21.72 3.05
N LEU A 110 9.72 -21.32 4.13
CA LEU A 110 10.11 -21.65 5.51
C LEU A 110 9.87 -23.13 5.85
N GLY A 111 8.98 -23.80 5.12
CA GLY A 111 8.81 -25.23 5.21
C GLY A 111 9.98 -26.00 4.57
N CYS A 112 10.65 -25.41 3.59
CA CYS A 112 11.85 -25.99 2.99
C CYS A 112 13.02 -25.94 4.00
N HIS A 113 13.95 -26.88 3.85
CA HIS A 113 15.09 -26.99 4.75
C HIS A 113 16.14 -25.89 4.52
N TYR A 114 16.27 -25.46 3.26
CA TYR A 114 17.25 -24.46 2.83
C TYR A 114 16.61 -23.47 1.85
N ARG A 115 17.19 -22.28 1.72
CA ARG A 115 16.65 -21.21 0.86
C ARG A 115 17.79 -20.53 0.11
N VAL A 116 17.71 -20.55 -1.23
CA VAL A 116 18.59 -19.80 -2.13
C VAL A 116 17.76 -18.73 -2.79
N ALA A 117 18.20 -17.48 -2.79
CA ALA A 117 17.41 -16.38 -3.34
C ALA A 117 18.20 -15.59 -4.40
N ALA A 118 17.51 -15.11 -5.42
CA ALA A 118 18.10 -14.16 -6.35
C ALA A 118 18.35 -12.81 -5.65
N PRO A 119 19.38 -12.05 -6.05
CA PRO A 119 19.60 -10.72 -5.48
C PRO A 119 18.35 -9.83 -5.59
N ARG A 120 18.13 -8.98 -4.60
CA ARG A 120 17.02 -8.02 -4.50
C ARG A 120 15.64 -8.66 -4.35
N THR A 121 15.54 -9.99 -4.27
CA THR A 121 14.28 -10.69 -3.98
C THR A 121 13.65 -10.14 -2.70
N GLN A 122 12.33 -9.98 -2.71
CA GLN A 122 11.57 -9.41 -1.58
C GLN A 122 10.89 -10.52 -0.78
N LEU A 123 11.08 -10.48 0.54
CA LEU A 123 10.58 -11.51 1.47
C LEU A 123 9.69 -10.83 2.51
N ALA A 124 8.44 -11.28 2.67
CA ALA A 124 7.51 -10.67 3.63
C ALA A 124 6.43 -11.63 4.12
N LEU A 125 5.92 -11.34 5.32
CA LEU A 125 4.68 -11.92 5.84
C LEU A 125 3.68 -10.78 6.02
N PRO A 126 2.95 -10.37 4.94
CA PRO A 126 2.12 -9.18 4.97
C PRO A 126 0.67 -9.42 5.42
N GLU A 127 0.38 -10.53 6.04
CA GLU A 127 -0.97 -10.95 6.44
C GLU A 127 -1.67 -9.92 7.33
N VAL A 128 -0.89 -9.18 8.15
CA VAL A 128 -1.42 -8.11 9.01
C VAL A 128 -2.17 -7.03 8.21
N LYS A 129 -1.79 -6.81 6.94
CA LYS A 129 -2.46 -5.85 6.05
C LYS A 129 -3.86 -6.32 5.64
N LEU A 130 -4.18 -7.60 5.89
CA LEU A 130 -5.51 -8.18 5.69
C LEU A 130 -6.22 -8.42 7.03
N GLY A 131 -5.65 -7.92 8.14
CA GLY A 131 -6.23 -8.09 9.47
C GLY A 131 -6.12 -9.52 10.00
N ILE A 132 -5.16 -10.30 9.50
CA ILE A 132 -4.91 -11.68 9.94
C ILE A 132 -3.42 -11.83 10.28
N LEU A 133 -3.03 -13.01 10.72
CA LEU A 133 -1.63 -13.35 11.00
C LEU A 133 -1.14 -14.41 10.01
N PRO A 134 0.18 -14.66 9.88
CA PRO A 134 0.68 -15.79 9.11
C PRO A 134 0.17 -17.09 9.71
N GLY A 135 -0.64 -17.83 8.97
CA GLY A 135 -1.43 -18.95 9.52
C GLY A 135 -0.94 -20.34 9.14
N ALA A 136 0.14 -20.44 8.35
CA ALA A 136 0.66 -21.75 7.94
C ALA A 136 2.02 -22.07 8.58
N GLY A 137 2.26 -21.50 9.76
CA GLY A 137 3.47 -21.75 10.53
C GLY A 137 4.46 -20.61 10.54
N GLY A 138 4.13 -19.50 9.87
CA GLY A 138 5.03 -18.35 9.78
C GLY A 138 5.35 -17.76 11.16
N THR A 139 4.34 -17.64 12.04
CA THR A 139 4.57 -17.08 13.38
C THR A 139 5.43 -18.00 14.23
N GLN A 140 5.49 -19.28 13.88
CA GLN A 140 6.26 -20.28 14.66
C GLN A 140 7.64 -20.52 14.07
N ARG A 141 7.80 -20.39 12.73
CA ARG A 141 9.09 -20.63 12.06
C ARG A 141 9.98 -19.38 12.00
N LEU A 142 9.38 -18.22 11.71
CA LEU A 142 10.20 -17.02 11.53
C LEU A 142 11.01 -16.67 12.79
N PRO A 143 10.44 -16.71 14.02
CA PRO A 143 11.23 -16.42 15.23
C PRO A 143 12.34 -17.45 15.54
N ARG A 144 12.35 -18.59 14.86
CA ARG A 144 13.40 -19.61 15.00
C ARG A 144 14.55 -19.39 14.04
N ILE A 145 14.34 -18.54 13.04
CA ILE A 145 15.38 -18.35 12.01
C ILE A 145 15.94 -16.92 12.00
N VAL A 146 15.13 -15.93 12.41
CA VAL A 146 15.60 -14.54 12.58
C VAL A 146 15.37 -14.12 14.05
N PRO A 147 16.09 -13.09 14.55
CA PRO A 147 15.82 -12.60 15.91
C PRO A 147 14.34 -12.29 16.15
N VAL A 148 13.82 -12.65 17.31
CA VAL A 148 12.37 -12.53 17.61
C VAL A 148 11.86 -11.10 17.41
N ALA A 149 12.64 -10.09 17.81
CA ALA A 149 12.26 -8.68 17.60
C ALA A 149 12.04 -8.38 16.12
N LYS A 150 12.93 -8.88 15.26
CA LYS A 150 12.82 -8.69 13.81
C LYS A 150 11.64 -9.48 13.23
N ALA A 151 11.42 -10.69 13.74
CA ALA A 151 10.25 -11.49 13.31
C ALA A 151 8.95 -10.75 13.62
N ILE A 152 8.82 -10.18 14.83
CA ILE A 152 7.63 -9.40 15.22
C ILE A 152 7.50 -8.18 14.29
N GLU A 153 8.59 -7.43 14.07
CA GLU A 153 8.58 -6.28 13.16
C GLU A 153 8.07 -6.67 11.77
N MET A 154 8.64 -7.72 11.18
CA MET A 154 8.26 -8.18 9.83
C MET A 154 6.77 -8.57 9.77
N MET A 155 6.27 -9.28 10.78
CA MET A 155 4.90 -9.76 10.78
C MET A 155 3.87 -8.69 11.15
N THR A 156 4.22 -7.73 12.05
CA THR A 156 3.26 -6.69 12.48
C THR A 156 3.21 -5.51 11.52
N THR A 157 4.27 -5.29 10.71
CA THR A 157 4.25 -4.25 9.66
C THR A 157 3.87 -4.82 8.29
N GLY A 158 4.19 -6.09 8.04
CA GLY A 158 4.02 -6.71 6.73
C GLY A 158 4.91 -6.08 5.66
N ASN A 159 5.99 -5.42 6.05
CA ASN A 159 6.91 -4.80 5.10
C ASN A 159 7.94 -5.82 4.61
N PRO A 160 8.29 -5.79 3.32
CA PRO A 160 9.28 -6.72 2.80
C PRO A 160 10.69 -6.33 3.20
N ILE A 161 11.56 -7.34 3.30
CA ILE A 161 13.00 -7.15 3.40
C ILE A 161 13.66 -7.72 2.13
N PRO A 162 14.78 -7.17 1.68
CA PRO A 162 15.50 -7.75 0.53
C PRO A 162 16.26 -9.02 0.93
N ALA A 163 16.53 -9.88 -0.04
CA ALA A 163 17.22 -11.15 0.19
C ALA A 163 18.60 -10.97 0.84
N GLU A 164 19.28 -9.86 0.54
CA GLU A 164 20.58 -9.53 1.14
C GLU A 164 20.47 -9.38 2.66
N GLU A 165 19.43 -8.69 3.13
CA GLU A 165 19.12 -8.60 4.56
C GLU A 165 18.71 -9.98 5.09
N GLY A 166 17.98 -10.75 4.27
CA GLY A 166 17.60 -12.13 4.60
C GLY A 166 18.81 -13.03 4.88
N VAL A 167 19.88 -12.87 4.11
CA VAL A 167 21.14 -13.63 4.35
C VAL A 167 21.75 -13.20 5.68
N ALA A 168 21.85 -11.89 5.93
CA ALA A 168 22.44 -11.39 7.19
C ALA A 168 21.66 -11.87 8.43
N LEU A 169 20.36 -12.09 8.30
CA LEU A 169 19.49 -12.55 9.39
C LEU A 169 19.45 -14.09 9.53
N GLY A 170 19.93 -14.82 8.52
CA GLY A 170 19.83 -16.28 8.47
C GLY A 170 18.53 -16.80 7.85
N LEU A 171 17.70 -15.92 7.30
CA LEU A 171 16.46 -16.31 6.61
C LEU A 171 16.77 -16.95 5.24
N VAL A 172 17.82 -16.50 4.57
CA VAL A 172 18.29 -17.01 3.29
C VAL A 172 19.69 -17.60 3.51
N ASP A 173 19.96 -18.77 2.94
CA ASP A 173 21.25 -19.45 3.10
C ASP A 173 22.31 -18.93 2.13
N GLU A 174 21.89 -18.62 0.88
CA GLU A 174 22.83 -18.18 -0.15
C GLU A 174 22.14 -17.30 -1.19
N LEU A 175 22.84 -16.28 -1.68
CA LEU A 175 22.38 -15.50 -2.83
C LEU A 175 22.88 -16.19 -4.11
N ALA A 176 21.97 -16.39 -5.05
CA ALA A 176 22.29 -17.02 -6.33
C ALA A 176 23.31 -16.19 -7.12
N GLN A 177 24.30 -16.89 -7.66
CA GLN A 177 25.23 -16.32 -8.63
C GLN A 177 24.80 -16.83 -10.00
N GLY A 178 24.40 -15.92 -10.88
CA GLY A 178 23.89 -16.28 -12.21
C GLY A 178 22.42 -16.69 -12.18
N GLU A 179 22.05 -17.68 -12.98
CA GLU A 179 20.66 -18.12 -13.12
C GLU A 179 20.20 -18.84 -11.84
N LEU A 180 19.10 -18.38 -11.27
CA LEU A 180 18.58 -18.82 -9.97
C LEU A 180 18.39 -20.34 -9.89
N LEU A 181 17.75 -20.94 -10.89
CA LEU A 181 17.45 -22.38 -10.84
C LEU A 181 18.75 -23.20 -10.85
N ASP A 182 19.70 -22.81 -11.69
CA ASP A 182 20.99 -23.50 -11.77
C ASP A 182 21.77 -23.35 -10.46
N ALA A 183 21.75 -22.16 -9.85
CA ALA A 183 22.39 -21.92 -8.55
C ALA A 183 21.76 -22.78 -7.45
N ALA A 184 20.42 -22.89 -7.44
CA ALA A 184 19.72 -23.70 -6.43
C ALA A 184 20.01 -25.21 -6.63
N ILE A 185 20.09 -25.68 -7.88
CA ILE A 185 20.46 -27.08 -8.17
C ILE A 185 21.91 -27.34 -7.72
N ALA A 186 22.84 -26.40 -8.00
CA ALA A 186 24.22 -26.52 -7.55
C ALA A 186 24.31 -26.57 -6.03
N TYR A 187 23.51 -25.71 -5.35
CA TYR A 187 23.44 -25.70 -3.88
C TYR A 187 22.90 -27.04 -3.36
N ALA A 188 21.83 -27.59 -3.97
CA ALA A 188 21.28 -28.89 -3.59
C ALA A 188 22.32 -30.01 -3.77
N LYS A 189 23.08 -30.01 -4.88
CA LYS A 189 24.17 -30.97 -5.11
C LYS A 189 25.26 -30.85 -4.05
N LYS A 190 25.60 -29.62 -3.65
CA LYS A 190 26.58 -29.35 -2.58
C LYS A 190 26.09 -29.97 -1.26
N LEU A 191 24.83 -29.80 -0.89
CA LEU A 191 24.26 -30.40 0.32
C LEU A 191 24.42 -31.92 0.30
N VAL A 192 24.09 -32.53 -0.84
CA VAL A 192 24.20 -33.99 -1.02
C VAL A 192 25.66 -34.44 -0.87
N ALA A 193 26.58 -33.74 -1.53
CA ALA A 193 28.03 -34.07 -1.48
C ALA A 193 28.60 -33.93 -0.06
N GLU A 194 28.11 -32.96 0.71
CA GLU A 194 28.52 -32.73 2.10
C GLU A 194 27.78 -33.62 3.11
N GLY A 195 26.86 -34.48 2.64
CA GLY A 195 26.07 -35.35 3.51
C GLY A 195 25.10 -34.60 4.41
N LYS A 196 24.72 -33.39 4.02
CA LYS A 196 23.76 -32.55 4.80
C LYS A 196 22.34 -32.98 4.51
N GLY A 197 21.63 -33.43 5.56
CA GLY A 197 20.23 -33.83 5.47
C GLY A 197 19.27 -32.65 5.68
N PRO A 198 18.01 -32.99 5.92
CA PRO A 198 16.98 -31.96 6.23
C PRO A 198 17.31 -31.17 7.49
N ARG A 199 17.30 -29.84 7.37
CA ARG A 199 17.43 -28.91 8.48
C ARG A 199 16.06 -28.29 8.73
N ARG A 200 15.30 -28.88 9.63
CA ARG A 200 13.93 -28.47 9.89
C ARG A 200 13.89 -27.29 10.83
N ILE A 201 13.28 -26.17 10.40
CA ILE A 201 13.16 -24.97 11.24
C ILE A 201 12.39 -25.28 12.52
N ARG A 202 11.40 -26.17 12.45
CA ARG A 202 10.60 -26.55 13.63
C ARG A 202 11.41 -27.11 14.79
N ASP A 203 12.58 -27.69 14.49
CA ASP A 203 13.45 -28.32 15.48
C ASP A 203 14.45 -27.32 16.11
N LEU A 204 14.51 -26.09 15.59
CA LEU A 204 15.42 -25.06 16.10
C LEU A 204 14.78 -24.32 17.29
N PRO A 205 15.57 -23.82 18.23
CA PRO A 205 15.04 -22.93 19.27
C PRO A 205 14.71 -21.55 18.67
N ALA A 206 13.77 -20.85 19.30
CA ALA A 206 13.49 -19.46 18.93
C ALA A 206 14.70 -18.58 19.30
N LYS A 207 14.99 -17.57 18.47
CA LYS A 207 16.15 -16.67 18.65
C LYS A 207 15.76 -15.48 19.52
N LEU A 208 15.43 -15.76 20.79
CA LEU A 208 15.09 -14.75 21.78
C LEU A 208 16.26 -14.55 22.74
N ASP A 209 16.72 -13.32 22.85
CA ASP A 209 17.72 -12.95 23.85
C ASP A 209 17.03 -12.38 25.09
N GLY A 210 17.41 -12.88 26.25
CA GLY A 210 16.90 -12.38 27.53
C GLY A 210 15.60 -13.05 28.01
N ASP A 211 14.94 -12.37 28.94
CA ASP A 211 13.74 -12.89 29.60
C ASP A 211 12.48 -12.70 28.74
N ALA A 212 11.81 -13.79 28.41
CA ALA A 212 10.61 -13.78 27.55
C ALA A 212 9.50 -12.88 28.12
N LYS A 213 9.25 -12.96 29.43
CA LYS A 213 8.16 -12.20 30.06
C LYS A 213 8.35 -10.69 29.87
N THR A 214 9.56 -10.22 30.16
CA THR A 214 9.91 -8.79 30.03
C THR A 214 9.84 -8.36 28.56
N PHE A 215 10.44 -9.14 27.66
CA PHE A 215 10.46 -8.85 26.24
C PHE A 215 9.05 -8.70 25.66
N PHE A 216 8.19 -9.68 25.92
CA PHE A 216 6.85 -9.68 25.32
C PHE A 216 5.92 -8.65 25.95
N ALA A 217 6.13 -8.26 27.23
CA ALA A 217 5.41 -7.13 27.83
C ALA A 217 5.71 -5.83 27.08
N GLN A 218 7.00 -5.58 26.80
CA GLN A 218 7.43 -4.40 26.04
C GLN A 218 6.94 -4.44 24.58
N ALA A 219 7.04 -5.60 23.93
CA ALA A 219 6.58 -5.77 22.57
C ALA A 219 5.08 -5.47 22.43
N ARG A 220 4.27 -5.96 23.37
CA ARG A 220 2.82 -5.67 23.38
C ARG A 220 2.55 -4.18 23.50
N GLU A 221 3.24 -3.49 24.41
CA GLU A 221 3.05 -2.05 24.59
C GLU A 221 3.40 -1.27 23.31
N GLN A 222 4.54 -1.59 22.69
CA GLN A 222 4.97 -0.92 21.45
C GLN A 222 3.99 -1.17 20.31
N VAL A 223 3.60 -2.43 20.12
CA VAL A 223 2.69 -2.82 19.05
C VAL A 223 1.29 -2.22 19.26
N ALA A 224 0.80 -2.19 20.50
CA ALA A 224 -0.51 -1.59 20.81
C ALA A 224 -0.56 -0.13 20.41
N LYS A 225 0.51 0.63 20.69
CA LYS A 225 0.59 2.06 20.29
C LYS A 225 0.53 2.25 18.78
N ALA A 226 1.04 1.30 18.01
CA ALA A 226 1.11 1.38 16.55
C ALA A 226 -0.12 0.77 15.86
N SER A 227 -0.87 -0.08 16.54
CA SER A 227 -1.88 -0.96 15.92
C SER A 227 -3.21 -0.28 15.61
N ARG A 228 -3.47 0.91 16.12
CA ARG A 228 -4.74 1.65 15.90
C ARG A 228 -5.98 0.76 16.18
N ASN A 229 -5.93 0.01 17.26
CA ASN A 229 -7.00 -0.90 17.71
C ASN A 229 -7.26 -2.12 16.79
N TYR A 230 -6.47 -2.33 15.75
CA TYR A 230 -6.56 -3.58 14.98
C TYR A 230 -6.08 -4.75 15.84
N PRO A 231 -6.85 -5.88 15.90
CA PRO A 231 -6.46 -6.99 16.76
C PRO A 231 -5.26 -7.80 16.24
N ALA A 232 -5.10 -7.92 14.92
CA ALA A 232 -4.09 -8.82 14.35
C ALA A 232 -2.66 -8.58 14.84
N PRO A 233 -2.16 -7.32 14.98
CA PRO A 233 -0.79 -7.13 15.45
C PRO A 233 -0.54 -7.71 16.85
N LEU A 234 -1.49 -7.58 17.77
CA LEU A 234 -1.33 -8.12 19.13
C LEU A 234 -1.39 -9.64 19.14
N GLU A 235 -2.23 -10.24 18.29
CA GLU A 235 -2.30 -11.70 18.15
C GLU A 235 -1.00 -12.25 17.53
N ILE A 236 -0.36 -11.50 16.63
CA ILE A 236 0.96 -11.86 16.09
C ILE A 236 2.00 -11.90 17.23
N VAL A 237 2.01 -10.89 18.12
CA VAL A 237 2.92 -10.89 19.28
C VAL A 237 2.65 -12.10 20.17
N ALA A 238 1.37 -12.43 20.42
CA ALA A 238 1.00 -13.59 21.24
C ALA A 238 1.49 -14.91 20.60
N CYS A 239 1.39 -15.04 19.27
CA CYS A 239 1.88 -16.23 18.56
C CYS A 239 3.40 -16.31 18.57
N ALA A 240 4.11 -15.16 18.46
CA ALA A 240 5.57 -15.13 18.57
C ALA A 240 6.02 -15.52 19.99
N GLU A 241 5.27 -15.10 21.03
CA GLU A 241 5.52 -15.54 22.40
C GLU A 241 5.32 -17.06 22.54
N ALA A 242 4.26 -17.60 21.94
CA ALA A 242 4.03 -19.04 21.94
C ALA A 242 5.20 -19.79 21.27
N ALA A 243 5.77 -19.23 20.22
CA ALA A 243 6.94 -19.83 19.55
C ALA A 243 8.16 -19.92 20.48
N CYS A 244 8.27 -19.00 21.45
CA CYS A 244 9.40 -18.96 22.39
C CYS A 244 9.15 -19.75 23.66
N THR A 245 7.87 -19.99 24.02
CA THR A 245 7.51 -20.51 25.35
C THR A 245 6.80 -21.86 25.33
N ARG A 246 6.42 -22.36 24.15
CA ARG A 246 5.69 -23.64 24.02
C ARG A 246 6.40 -24.57 23.03
N PRO A 247 6.15 -25.89 23.15
CA PRO A 247 6.56 -26.82 22.07
C PRO A 247 5.99 -26.39 20.73
N PHE A 248 6.70 -26.68 19.65
CA PHE A 248 6.33 -26.23 18.30
C PHE A 248 4.88 -26.56 17.92
N ASP A 249 4.46 -27.80 18.19
CA ASP A 249 3.10 -28.22 17.78
C ASP A 249 2.01 -27.53 18.59
N GLU A 250 2.27 -27.21 19.85
CA GLU A 250 1.35 -26.40 20.65
C GLU A 250 1.28 -24.96 20.15
N GLY A 251 2.43 -24.40 19.77
CA GLY A 251 2.49 -23.07 19.15
C GLY A 251 1.72 -23.04 17.83
N ARG A 252 1.86 -24.08 17.00
CA ARG A 252 1.12 -24.20 15.74
C ARG A 252 -0.39 -24.31 15.97
N LYS A 253 -0.82 -25.07 16.99
CA LYS A 253 -2.23 -25.15 17.35
C LYS A 253 -2.76 -23.77 17.76
N PHE A 254 -2.00 -23.08 18.62
CA PHE A 254 -2.35 -21.72 19.07
C PHE A 254 -2.45 -20.76 17.88
N GLU A 255 -1.47 -20.80 16.98
CA GLU A 255 -1.48 -19.97 15.74
C GLU A 255 -2.77 -20.20 14.94
N ARG A 256 -3.16 -21.48 14.71
CA ARG A 256 -4.37 -21.80 13.93
C ARG A 256 -5.64 -21.26 14.61
N GLU A 257 -5.73 -21.38 15.92
CA GLU A 257 -6.88 -20.87 16.69
C GLU A 257 -6.99 -19.33 16.53
N ARG A 258 -5.86 -18.63 16.67
CA ARG A 258 -5.83 -17.16 16.53
C ARG A 258 -6.12 -16.73 15.10
N PHE A 259 -5.56 -17.42 14.10
CA PHE A 259 -5.85 -17.17 12.70
C PHE A 259 -7.35 -17.29 12.41
N ALA A 260 -7.96 -18.40 12.84
CA ALA A 260 -9.39 -18.62 12.60
C ALA A 260 -10.26 -17.52 13.24
N ALA A 261 -9.92 -17.11 14.47
CA ALA A 261 -10.63 -16.02 15.14
C ALA A 261 -10.50 -14.70 14.37
N LEU A 262 -9.27 -14.37 13.92
CA LEU A 262 -9.01 -13.11 13.17
C LEU A 262 -9.75 -13.05 11.84
N VAL A 263 -9.82 -14.15 11.09
CA VAL A 263 -10.51 -14.20 9.80
C VAL A 263 -11.97 -13.75 9.92
N GLU A 264 -12.60 -14.02 11.05
CA GLU A 264 -14.02 -13.70 11.30
C GLU A 264 -14.24 -12.28 11.81
N THR A 265 -13.18 -11.56 12.19
CA THR A 265 -13.33 -10.18 12.69
C THR A 265 -13.85 -9.23 11.61
N THR A 266 -14.54 -8.19 12.05
CA THR A 266 -14.98 -7.10 11.18
C THR A 266 -13.78 -6.42 10.51
N GLU A 267 -12.70 -6.24 11.27
CA GLU A 267 -11.48 -5.60 10.77
C GLU A 267 -10.87 -6.39 9.62
N SER A 268 -10.77 -7.71 9.75
CA SER A 268 -10.22 -8.55 8.68
C SER A 268 -11.14 -8.52 7.44
N LYS A 269 -12.44 -8.68 7.66
CA LYS A 269 -13.42 -8.63 6.53
C LYS A 269 -13.32 -7.30 5.79
N ALA A 270 -13.22 -6.18 6.52
CA ALA A 270 -13.09 -4.85 5.92
C ALA A 270 -11.77 -4.68 5.17
N LEU A 271 -10.65 -5.11 5.76
CA LEU A 271 -9.33 -4.98 5.12
C LEU A 271 -9.24 -5.85 3.85
N ARG A 272 -9.79 -7.07 3.88
CA ARG A 272 -9.87 -7.91 2.68
C ARG A 272 -10.75 -7.28 1.60
N HIS A 273 -11.90 -6.68 1.99
CA HIS A 273 -12.74 -5.94 1.06
C HIS A 273 -11.96 -4.80 0.40
N MET A 274 -11.26 -4.00 1.20
CA MET A 274 -10.47 -2.88 0.68
C MET A 274 -9.34 -3.35 -0.25
N PHE A 275 -8.72 -4.48 0.07
CA PHE A 275 -7.68 -5.07 -0.78
C PHE A 275 -8.22 -5.34 -2.20
N PHE A 276 -9.41 -5.91 -2.31
CA PHE A 276 -10.03 -6.17 -3.62
C PHE A 276 -10.54 -4.88 -4.27
N ALA A 277 -11.14 -3.97 -3.48
CA ALA A 277 -11.64 -2.69 -4.00
C ALA A 277 -10.50 -1.88 -4.63
N GLU A 278 -9.34 -1.78 -3.97
CA GLU A 278 -8.18 -1.07 -4.52
C GLU A 278 -7.69 -1.67 -5.85
N ARG A 279 -7.86 -2.98 -6.05
CA ARG A 279 -7.48 -3.63 -7.32
C ARG A 279 -8.50 -3.36 -8.43
N GLN A 280 -9.75 -3.10 -8.07
CA GLN A 280 -10.80 -2.84 -9.05
C GLN A 280 -10.79 -1.39 -9.56
N THR A 281 -10.17 -0.46 -8.83
CA THR A 281 -10.24 0.98 -9.19
C THR A 281 -9.67 1.30 -10.57
N THR A 282 -8.81 0.44 -11.11
CA THR A 282 -8.21 0.67 -12.43
C THR A 282 -8.99 0.05 -13.58
N LYS A 283 -10.08 -0.64 -13.29
CA LYS A 283 -11.00 -1.09 -14.32
C LYS A 283 -12.03 0.00 -14.57
N ILE A 284 -11.95 0.65 -15.72
CA ILE A 284 -12.83 1.78 -16.04
C ILE A 284 -14.05 1.25 -16.82
N PRO A 285 -15.25 1.44 -16.30
CA PRO A 285 -16.45 1.02 -17.08
C PRO A 285 -16.46 1.67 -18.47
N GLY A 286 -16.62 0.84 -19.49
CA GLY A 286 -16.69 1.28 -20.86
C GLY A 286 -15.34 1.49 -21.56
N VAL A 287 -14.21 1.26 -20.87
CA VAL A 287 -12.87 1.42 -21.46
C VAL A 287 -12.18 0.06 -21.50
N PRO A 288 -11.78 -0.44 -22.68
CA PRO A 288 -11.09 -1.72 -22.79
C PRO A 288 -9.77 -1.76 -22.00
N GLU A 289 -9.46 -2.92 -21.43
CA GLU A 289 -8.23 -3.11 -20.63
C GLU A 289 -6.95 -2.96 -21.46
N ASP A 290 -7.03 -3.17 -22.78
CA ASP A 290 -5.91 -3.03 -23.72
C ASP A 290 -5.83 -1.65 -24.35
N THR A 291 -6.58 -0.66 -23.87
CA THR A 291 -6.51 0.73 -24.36
C THR A 291 -5.06 1.21 -24.32
N PRO A 292 -4.54 1.74 -25.46
CA PRO A 292 -3.17 2.28 -25.50
C PRO A 292 -2.95 3.36 -24.43
N THR A 293 -1.71 3.44 -23.95
CA THR A 293 -1.32 4.47 -22.96
C THR A 293 -0.12 5.25 -23.46
N ARG A 294 -0.07 6.52 -23.11
CA ARG A 294 1.07 7.39 -23.42
C ARG A 294 2.18 7.17 -22.39
N GLU A 295 3.43 7.28 -22.82
CA GLU A 295 4.55 7.21 -21.89
C GLU A 295 4.74 8.57 -21.21
N VAL A 296 4.90 8.56 -19.87
CA VAL A 296 5.13 9.79 -19.09
C VAL A 296 6.51 9.71 -18.45
N LYS A 297 7.43 10.52 -18.93
CA LYS A 297 8.82 10.66 -18.45
C LYS A 297 9.07 12.02 -17.81
N ARG A 298 8.32 13.05 -18.21
CA ARG A 298 8.49 14.43 -17.75
C ARG A 298 7.13 15.02 -17.37
N ALA A 299 7.06 15.61 -16.21
CA ALA A 299 5.87 16.32 -15.76
C ALA A 299 6.20 17.79 -15.52
N ALA A 300 5.24 18.67 -15.80
CA ALA A 300 5.32 20.07 -15.36
C ALA A 300 4.20 20.29 -14.33
N ILE A 301 4.53 20.97 -13.24
CA ILE A 301 3.55 21.24 -12.18
C ILE A 301 3.52 22.76 -11.98
N ILE A 302 2.33 23.34 -12.12
CA ILE A 302 2.13 24.78 -12.03
C ILE A 302 1.59 25.10 -10.65
N GLY A 303 2.35 25.88 -9.89
CA GLY A 303 2.09 26.21 -8.49
C GLY A 303 3.06 25.46 -7.60
N ALA A 304 3.86 26.22 -6.81
CA ALA A 304 4.86 25.66 -5.89
C ALA A 304 4.36 25.63 -4.43
N GLY A 305 3.06 25.73 -4.25
CA GLY A 305 2.44 25.63 -2.91
C GLY A 305 2.42 24.22 -2.35
N THR A 306 1.68 24.03 -1.27
CA THR A 306 1.58 22.74 -0.56
C THR A 306 1.19 21.59 -1.52
N MET A 307 0.17 21.83 -2.37
CA MET A 307 -0.28 20.79 -3.29
C MET A 307 0.73 20.53 -4.39
N GLY A 308 1.18 21.58 -5.09
CA GLY A 308 2.14 21.37 -6.20
C GLY A 308 3.45 20.77 -5.74
N GLY A 309 3.98 21.21 -4.60
CA GLY A 309 5.18 20.62 -4.00
C GLY A 309 4.99 19.13 -3.68
N GLY A 310 3.87 18.79 -3.06
CA GLY A 310 3.57 17.38 -2.71
C GLY A 310 3.34 16.50 -3.94
N ILE A 311 2.69 17.05 -4.99
CA ILE A 311 2.50 16.35 -6.26
C ILE A 311 3.89 16.10 -6.89
N GLY A 312 4.74 17.14 -6.93
CA GLY A 312 6.11 17.02 -7.44
C GLY A 312 6.89 15.91 -6.74
N MET A 313 6.82 15.86 -5.41
CA MET A 313 7.47 14.79 -4.63
C MET A 313 6.97 13.40 -5.06
N SER A 314 5.66 13.24 -5.31
CA SER A 314 5.10 11.95 -5.73
C SER A 314 5.70 11.50 -7.06
N PHE A 315 5.88 12.43 -8.00
CA PHE A 315 6.45 12.14 -9.31
C PHE A 315 7.94 11.78 -9.23
N VAL A 316 8.75 12.59 -8.53
CA VAL A 316 10.20 12.31 -8.47
C VAL A 316 10.52 11.07 -7.65
N ASN A 317 9.68 10.72 -6.67
CA ASN A 317 9.79 9.45 -5.95
C ASN A 317 9.61 8.25 -6.89
N ALA A 318 8.91 8.44 -8.01
CA ALA A 318 8.70 7.41 -9.04
C ALA A 318 9.72 7.53 -10.19
N GLY A 319 10.73 8.41 -10.05
CA GLY A 319 11.77 8.60 -11.04
C GLY A 319 11.35 9.43 -12.25
N ILE A 320 10.26 10.20 -12.14
CA ILE A 320 9.76 11.07 -13.23
C ILE A 320 10.28 12.48 -12.97
N ALA A 321 10.97 13.06 -13.95
CA ALA A 321 11.50 14.43 -13.86
C ALA A 321 10.35 15.44 -13.79
N VAL A 322 10.51 16.48 -12.96
CA VAL A 322 9.48 17.50 -12.71
C VAL A 322 10.03 18.89 -12.98
N THR A 323 9.33 19.67 -13.80
CA THR A 323 9.53 21.12 -13.89
C THR A 323 8.48 21.75 -12.96
N LEU A 324 8.95 22.38 -11.88
CA LEU A 324 8.06 23.03 -10.90
C LEU A 324 7.99 24.51 -11.25
N ILE A 325 6.83 24.97 -11.69
CA ILE A 325 6.63 26.31 -12.25
C ILE A 325 5.85 27.18 -11.29
N GLU A 326 6.37 28.37 -11.02
CA GLU A 326 5.70 29.37 -10.19
C GLU A 326 5.95 30.76 -10.79
N MET A 327 4.96 31.65 -10.68
CA MET A 327 5.05 32.95 -11.37
C MET A 327 5.94 33.97 -10.63
N LYS A 328 6.35 33.68 -9.40
CA LYS A 328 7.18 34.57 -8.59
C LYS A 328 8.29 33.80 -7.90
N GLN A 329 9.47 34.43 -7.80
CA GLN A 329 10.66 33.80 -7.22
C GLN A 329 10.44 33.37 -5.76
N GLU A 330 9.90 34.27 -4.93
CA GLU A 330 9.75 34.01 -3.50
C GLU A 330 8.87 32.77 -3.20
N PRO A 331 7.64 32.63 -3.78
CA PRO A 331 6.87 31.40 -3.59
C PRO A 331 7.58 30.15 -4.13
N LEU A 332 8.32 30.27 -5.24
CA LEU A 332 9.08 29.14 -5.79
C LEU A 332 10.15 28.68 -4.80
N ASP A 333 10.90 29.64 -4.26
CA ASP A 333 11.97 29.33 -3.27
C ASP A 333 11.38 28.68 -2.02
N ARG A 334 10.24 29.20 -1.51
CA ARG A 334 9.54 28.60 -0.36
C ARG A 334 9.09 27.16 -0.66
N GLY A 335 8.57 26.94 -1.87
CA GLY A 335 8.14 25.61 -2.30
C GLY A 335 9.30 24.63 -2.34
N MET A 336 10.40 25.02 -2.96
CA MET A 336 11.61 24.19 -3.02
C MET A 336 12.18 23.91 -1.62
N ALA A 337 12.20 24.92 -0.75
CA ALA A 337 12.66 24.75 0.64
C ALA A 337 11.76 23.77 1.41
N THR A 338 10.44 23.83 1.19
CA THR A 338 9.47 22.92 1.83
C THR A 338 9.69 21.48 1.39
N ILE A 339 9.89 21.26 0.08
CA ILE A 339 10.18 19.92 -0.45
C ILE A 339 11.45 19.37 0.20
N ARG A 340 12.52 20.17 0.23
CA ARG A 340 13.80 19.76 0.82
C ARG A 340 13.64 19.45 2.31
N LYS A 341 12.88 20.26 3.05
CA LYS A 341 12.60 20.06 4.48
C LYS A 341 11.86 18.73 4.71
N ASN A 342 10.87 18.41 3.87
CA ASN A 342 10.10 17.17 3.99
C ASN A 342 10.99 15.93 3.80
N TYR A 343 11.88 15.98 2.80
CA TYR A 343 12.84 14.90 2.57
C TYR A 343 13.83 14.79 3.73
N ALA A 344 14.40 15.92 4.18
CA ALA A 344 15.37 15.93 5.28
C ALA A 344 14.77 15.33 6.56
N ALA A 345 13.50 15.66 6.85
CA ALA A 345 12.80 15.10 8.01
C ALA A 345 12.63 13.57 7.89
N THR A 346 12.47 13.07 6.66
CA THR A 346 12.34 11.63 6.41
C THR A 346 13.70 10.92 6.56
N VAL A 347 14.78 11.57 6.09
CA VAL A 347 16.16 11.08 6.26
C VAL A 347 16.51 11.05 7.76
N ALA A 348 16.22 12.13 8.49
CA ALA A 348 16.52 12.22 9.93
C ALA A 348 15.84 11.11 10.75
N LYS A 349 14.68 10.61 10.27
CA LYS A 349 13.96 9.50 10.90
C LYS A 349 14.47 8.12 10.44
N GLY A 350 15.52 8.07 9.62
CA GLY A 350 16.08 6.83 9.09
C GLY A 350 15.19 6.12 8.06
N ARG A 351 14.17 6.79 7.54
CA ARG A 351 13.20 6.20 6.60
C ARG A 351 13.55 6.42 5.13
N LEU A 352 14.60 7.18 4.87
CA LEU A 352 15.10 7.47 3.52
C LEU A 352 16.62 7.68 3.63
N LYS A 353 17.36 7.15 2.67
CA LYS A 353 18.81 7.38 2.59
C LYS A 353 19.08 8.76 1.98
N GLN A 354 20.20 9.39 2.38
CA GLN A 354 20.58 10.71 1.85
C GLN A 354 20.69 10.70 0.32
N GLU A 355 21.31 9.65 -0.25
CA GLU A 355 21.49 9.52 -1.69
C GLU A 355 20.15 9.48 -2.45
N ALA A 356 19.13 8.90 -1.83
CA ALA A 356 17.78 8.86 -2.43
C ALA A 356 17.13 10.24 -2.41
N MET A 357 17.31 11.00 -1.32
CA MET A 357 16.86 12.39 -1.25
C MET A 357 17.55 13.24 -2.33
N ASP A 358 18.88 13.11 -2.44
CA ASP A 358 19.66 13.90 -3.41
C ASP A 358 19.22 13.58 -4.84
N ARG A 359 18.98 12.30 -5.15
CA ARG A 359 18.46 11.87 -6.44
C ARG A 359 17.07 12.48 -6.72
N CYS A 360 16.16 12.47 -5.74
CA CYS A 360 14.82 13.05 -5.93
C CYS A 360 14.92 14.57 -6.16
N MET A 361 15.75 15.26 -5.37
CA MET A 361 15.93 16.70 -5.53
C MET A 361 16.52 17.06 -6.88
N SER A 362 17.43 16.24 -7.42
CA SER A 362 18.04 16.49 -8.74
C SER A 362 17.06 16.33 -9.91
N LEU A 363 15.92 15.67 -9.68
CA LEU A 363 14.87 15.51 -10.69
C LEU A 363 13.89 16.69 -10.74
N ILE A 364 14.03 17.69 -9.85
CA ILE A 364 13.16 18.87 -9.83
C ILE A 364 13.89 20.06 -10.42
N THR A 365 13.35 20.64 -11.48
CA THR A 365 13.84 21.87 -12.10
C THR A 365 12.86 23.00 -11.80
N PRO A 366 13.23 24.01 -11.00
CA PRO A 366 12.36 25.16 -10.76
C PRO A 366 12.34 26.09 -11.99
N ALA A 367 11.19 26.72 -12.26
CA ALA A 367 11.04 27.66 -13.38
C ALA A 367 10.04 28.77 -13.05
N LEU A 368 10.21 29.93 -13.69
CA LEU A 368 9.34 31.10 -13.48
C LEU A 368 8.42 31.39 -14.68
N ASP A 369 8.49 30.57 -15.73
CA ASP A 369 7.76 30.80 -16.98
C ASP A 369 7.00 29.55 -17.39
N LEU A 370 5.73 29.70 -17.75
CA LEU A 370 4.89 28.61 -18.26
C LEU A 370 5.51 27.93 -19.50
N ALA A 371 6.31 28.66 -20.30
CA ALA A 371 6.99 28.06 -21.44
C ALA A 371 7.90 26.88 -21.07
N ALA A 372 8.32 26.79 -19.82
CA ALA A 372 9.09 25.65 -19.32
C ALA A 372 8.29 24.33 -19.35
N ALA A 373 6.96 24.38 -19.52
CA ALA A 373 6.11 23.19 -19.64
C ALA A 373 6.11 22.58 -21.05
N LYS A 374 6.71 23.19 -22.02
CA LYS A 374 6.58 22.82 -23.45
C LYS A 374 6.95 21.37 -23.78
N ASP A 375 7.91 20.80 -23.05
CA ASP A 375 8.40 19.43 -23.31
C ASP A 375 7.78 18.39 -22.37
N ALA A 376 6.83 18.79 -21.50
CA ALA A 376 6.21 17.88 -20.55
C ALA A 376 5.24 16.91 -21.24
N ASP A 377 5.21 15.67 -20.77
CA ASP A 377 4.24 14.65 -21.20
C ASP A 377 2.88 14.87 -20.51
N ILE A 378 2.93 15.43 -19.29
CA ILE A 378 1.75 15.82 -18.54
C ILE A 378 2.03 17.15 -17.83
N VAL A 379 1.07 18.05 -17.86
CA VAL A 379 1.11 19.31 -17.11
C VAL A 379 -0.02 19.27 -16.09
N ILE A 380 0.31 19.48 -14.81
CA ILE A 380 -0.69 19.48 -13.73
C ILE A 380 -0.76 20.89 -13.15
N GLU A 381 -1.91 21.52 -13.28
CA GLU A 381 -2.18 22.83 -12.72
C GLU A 381 -2.67 22.67 -11.26
N ALA A 382 -1.97 23.31 -10.33
CA ALA A 382 -2.25 23.25 -8.88
C ALA A 382 -2.19 24.65 -8.25
N VAL A 383 -2.84 25.62 -8.91
CA VAL A 383 -2.92 27.02 -8.45
C VAL A 383 -4.23 27.29 -7.71
N PHE A 384 -4.55 28.57 -7.47
CA PHE A 384 -5.74 28.99 -6.73
C PHE A 384 -7.03 28.39 -7.34
N GLU A 385 -7.98 28.02 -6.47
CA GLU A 385 -9.24 27.37 -6.83
C GLU A 385 -10.25 28.40 -7.37
N ARG A 386 -9.91 29.00 -8.52
CA ARG A 386 -10.74 29.99 -9.20
C ARG A 386 -10.84 29.64 -10.68
N MET A 387 -12.06 29.61 -11.21
CA MET A 387 -12.35 29.21 -12.60
C MET A 387 -11.62 30.10 -13.62
N ASP A 388 -11.69 31.43 -13.43
CA ASP A 388 -11.06 32.39 -14.35
C ASP A 388 -9.53 32.19 -14.44
N VAL A 389 -8.88 31.94 -13.29
CA VAL A 389 -7.45 31.72 -13.24
C VAL A 389 -7.09 30.41 -13.97
N LYS A 390 -7.84 29.34 -13.69
CA LYS A 390 -7.56 28.03 -14.31
C LYS A 390 -7.80 28.07 -15.82
N GLN A 391 -8.87 28.72 -16.25
CA GLN A 391 -9.15 28.87 -17.69
C GLN A 391 -8.06 29.67 -18.40
N ASP A 392 -7.55 30.75 -17.78
CA ASP A 392 -6.44 31.54 -18.35
C ASP A 392 -5.18 30.68 -18.53
N ILE A 393 -4.84 29.89 -17.50
CA ILE A 393 -3.69 28.98 -17.57
C ILE A 393 -3.89 27.94 -18.69
N PHE A 394 -5.09 27.35 -18.78
CA PHE A 394 -5.35 26.31 -19.79
C PHE A 394 -5.29 26.87 -21.21
N ARG A 395 -5.74 28.11 -21.45
CA ARG A 395 -5.56 28.76 -22.76
C ARG A 395 -4.07 28.90 -23.13
N LYS A 396 -3.25 29.30 -22.13
CA LYS A 396 -1.80 29.45 -22.31
C LYS A 396 -1.13 28.09 -22.55
N LEU A 397 -1.51 27.08 -21.77
CA LEU A 397 -0.97 25.73 -21.91
C LEU A 397 -1.33 25.10 -23.27
N ASP A 398 -2.53 25.38 -23.77
CA ASP A 398 -2.97 24.87 -25.07
C ASP A 398 -2.03 25.32 -26.19
N ALA A 399 -1.50 26.55 -26.09
CA ALA A 399 -0.55 27.10 -27.07
C ALA A 399 0.89 26.59 -26.84
N ILE A 400 1.26 26.24 -25.61
CA ILE A 400 2.65 25.93 -25.24
C ILE A 400 2.93 24.42 -25.29
N ALA A 401 1.98 23.60 -24.79
CA ALA A 401 2.23 22.18 -24.59
C ALA A 401 2.36 21.44 -25.92
N LYS A 402 3.29 20.50 -25.95
CA LYS A 402 3.53 19.70 -27.17
C LYS A 402 2.29 18.86 -27.53
N PRO A 403 2.15 18.45 -28.79
CA PRO A 403 1.09 17.52 -29.19
C PRO A 403 1.15 16.24 -28.32
N GLY A 404 -0.01 15.77 -27.90
CA GLY A 404 -0.10 14.56 -27.08
C GLY A 404 0.18 14.76 -25.60
N ALA A 405 0.53 15.96 -25.16
CA ALA A 405 0.68 16.25 -23.73
C ALA A 405 -0.70 16.22 -23.04
N ILE A 406 -0.76 15.61 -21.85
CA ILE A 406 -1.98 15.60 -21.03
C ILE A 406 -2.02 16.90 -20.22
N LEU A 407 -3.15 17.60 -20.26
CA LEU A 407 -3.38 18.81 -19.45
C LEU A 407 -4.30 18.46 -18.30
N ALA A 408 -3.77 18.49 -17.08
CA ALA A 408 -4.49 18.06 -15.90
C ALA A 408 -4.73 19.22 -14.93
N THR A 409 -5.90 19.27 -14.30
CA THR A 409 -6.20 20.25 -13.25
C THR A 409 -6.36 19.54 -11.90
N ASN A 410 -5.76 20.09 -10.86
CA ASN A 410 -5.90 19.58 -9.48
C ASN A 410 -7.07 20.27 -8.76
N THR A 411 -8.07 20.73 -9.49
CA THR A 411 -9.27 21.33 -8.86
C THR A 411 -9.93 20.32 -7.92
N SER A 412 -10.48 20.82 -6.82
CA SER A 412 -11.24 20.00 -5.87
C SER A 412 -12.75 20.06 -6.07
N THR A 413 -13.23 21.09 -6.80
CA THR A 413 -14.70 21.32 -6.90
C THR A 413 -15.15 21.95 -8.23
N LEU A 414 -14.20 22.50 -9.02
CA LEU A 414 -14.58 23.23 -10.23
C LEU A 414 -14.92 22.27 -11.38
N ASP A 415 -15.71 22.77 -12.30
CA ASP A 415 -16.17 22.02 -13.47
C ASP A 415 -15.02 21.81 -14.46
N VAL A 416 -14.54 20.57 -14.55
CA VAL A 416 -13.44 20.18 -15.45
C VAL A 416 -13.84 20.37 -16.93
N ASP A 417 -15.10 20.18 -17.26
CA ASP A 417 -15.59 20.41 -18.64
C ASP A 417 -15.48 21.89 -19.03
N ALA A 418 -15.78 22.80 -18.09
CA ALA A 418 -15.65 24.24 -18.33
C ALA A 418 -14.18 24.67 -18.47
N ILE A 419 -13.25 23.95 -17.81
CA ILE A 419 -11.80 24.18 -17.98
C ILE A 419 -11.35 23.63 -19.34
N ALA A 420 -11.80 22.43 -19.71
CA ALA A 420 -11.43 21.80 -20.98
C ALA A 420 -11.93 22.61 -22.18
N ALA A 421 -13.11 23.22 -22.05
CA ALA A 421 -13.78 23.94 -23.15
C ALA A 421 -13.00 25.16 -23.66
N VAL A 422 -12.01 25.67 -22.91
CA VAL A 422 -11.19 26.81 -23.38
C VAL A 422 -9.96 26.38 -24.18
N THR A 423 -9.76 25.05 -24.37
CA THR A 423 -8.64 24.51 -25.15
C THR A 423 -9.12 23.98 -26.51
N GLN A 424 -8.20 23.83 -27.46
CA GLN A 424 -8.45 23.15 -28.73
C GLN A 424 -8.27 21.64 -28.66
N ARG A 425 -7.91 21.11 -27.44
CA ARG A 425 -7.64 19.68 -27.20
C ARG A 425 -8.38 19.19 -25.95
N PRO A 426 -9.72 19.38 -25.87
CA PRO A 426 -10.45 18.95 -24.67
C PRO A 426 -10.35 17.44 -24.41
N GLN A 427 -10.05 16.63 -25.44
CA GLN A 427 -9.82 15.18 -25.28
C GLN A 427 -8.53 14.86 -24.51
N ASP A 428 -7.60 15.81 -24.41
CA ASP A 428 -6.35 15.65 -23.66
C ASP A 428 -6.45 16.26 -22.24
N VAL A 429 -7.63 16.76 -21.85
CA VAL A 429 -7.84 17.39 -20.54
C VAL A 429 -8.48 16.39 -19.56
N VAL A 430 -7.98 16.38 -18.32
CA VAL A 430 -8.46 15.48 -17.26
C VAL A 430 -8.31 16.16 -15.90
N GLY A 431 -9.19 15.82 -14.94
CA GLY A 431 -8.97 16.22 -13.56
C GLY A 431 -8.07 15.22 -12.84
N THR A 432 -7.13 15.71 -12.05
CA THR A 432 -6.28 14.86 -11.19
C THR A 432 -6.31 15.46 -9.79
N HIS A 433 -7.36 15.13 -9.05
CA HIS A 433 -7.58 15.68 -7.72
C HIS A 433 -6.79 14.89 -6.67
N PHE A 434 -5.67 15.45 -6.24
CA PHE A 434 -4.85 14.94 -5.14
C PHE A 434 -5.37 15.47 -3.81
N PHE A 435 -5.16 14.74 -2.74
CA PHE A 435 -5.55 15.13 -1.38
C PHE A 435 -4.34 15.61 -0.59
N SER A 436 -4.55 16.61 0.27
CA SER A 436 -3.49 17.23 1.07
C SER A 436 -3.14 16.41 2.31
N PRO A 437 -1.84 16.17 2.61
CA PRO A 437 -0.64 16.51 1.81
C PRO A 437 -0.45 15.52 0.65
N ALA A 438 -0.23 16.02 -0.56
CA ALA A 438 -0.26 15.18 -1.76
C ALA A 438 0.84 14.11 -1.79
N ASN A 439 1.98 14.35 -1.14
CA ASN A 439 3.06 13.35 -1.05
C ASN A 439 2.74 12.19 -0.09
N VAL A 440 1.70 12.33 0.76
CA VAL A 440 1.34 11.35 1.79
C VAL A 440 0.03 10.63 1.45
N MET A 441 -1.00 11.39 1.08
CA MET A 441 -2.35 10.86 0.86
C MET A 441 -2.37 9.96 -0.37
N ARG A 442 -2.98 8.77 -0.21
CA ARG A 442 -2.93 7.73 -1.25
C ARG A 442 -3.97 7.93 -2.35
N LEU A 443 -5.13 8.50 -2.04
CA LEU A 443 -6.22 8.65 -3.01
C LEU A 443 -5.86 9.68 -4.09
N LEU A 444 -6.19 9.36 -5.33
CA LEU A 444 -6.11 10.25 -6.48
C LEU A 444 -7.42 10.09 -7.26
N GLU A 445 -8.27 11.12 -7.27
CA GLU A 445 -9.46 11.10 -8.11
C GLU A 445 -9.08 11.55 -9.53
N VAL A 446 -9.36 10.68 -10.49
CA VAL A 446 -9.15 10.96 -11.92
C VAL A 446 -10.53 11.36 -12.48
N VAL A 447 -10.70 12.65 -12.73
CA VAL A 447 -12.00 13.20 -13.09
C VAL A 447 -12.17 13.18 -14.61
N ARG A 448 -13.07 12.31 -15.07
CA ARG A 448 -13.39 12.13 -16.48
C ARG A 448 -14.33 13.24 -16.95
N GLY A 449 -13.81 14.16 -17.77
CA GLY A 449 -14.64 15.13 -18.47
C GLY A 449 -15.38 14.48 -19.63
N LYS A 450 -16.38 15.17 -20.15
CA LYS A 450 -17.24 14.67 -21.25
C LYS A 450 -16.43 14.30 -22.50
N GLN A 451 -15.34 15.01 -22.76
CA GLN A 451 -14.52 14.80 -23.94
C GLN A 451 -13.19 14.10 -23.65
N THR A 452 -12.87 13.86 -22.38
CA THR A 452 -11.59 13.18 -22.00
C THR A 452 -11.52 11.82 -22.69
N SER A 453 -10.45 11.57 -23.45
CA SER A 453 -10.29 10.33 -24.20
C SER A 453 -9.96 9.15 -23.30
N ASP A 454 -10.34 7.95 -23.75
CA ASP A 454 -10.04 6.71 -23.04
C ASP A 454 -8.53 6.52 -22.86
N GLU A 455 -7.73 6.89 -23.86
CA GLU A 455 -6.27 6.84 -23.80
C GLU A 455 -5.73 7.71 -22.66
N VAL A 456 -6.25 8.93 -22.50
CA VAL A 456 -5.85 9.85 -21.41
C VAL A 456 -6.24 9.26 -20.06
N LEU A 457 -7.44 8.70 -19.95
CA LEU A 457 -7.89 8.05 -18.69
C LEU A 457 -6.99 6.88 -18.34
N ALA A 458 -6.76 5.96 -19.28
CA ALA A 458 -5.92 4.78 -19.06
C ALA A 458 -4.49 5.19 -18.67
N THR A 459 -3.95 6.21 -19.37
CA THR A 459 -2.62 6.76 -19.06
C THR A 459 -2.57 7.30 -17.63
N THR A 460 -3.58 8.12 -17.26
CA THR A 460 -3.61 8.77 -15.94
C THR A 460 -3.76 7.74 -14.81
N LEU A 461 -4.55 6.68 -15.00
CA LEU A 461 -4.68 5.62 -14.01
C LEU A 461 -3.36 4.85 -13.85
N LYS A 462 -2.72 4.51 -14.96
CA LYS A 462 -1.41 3.83 -14.95
C LYS A 462 -0.35 4.68 -14.25
N LEU A 463 -0.34 6.00 -14.58
CA LEU A 463 0.55 6.97 -13.93
C LEU A 463 0.25 7.06 -12.43
N GLY A 464 -1.02 7.12 -12.04
CA GLY A 464 -1.43 7.14 -10.63
C GLY A 464 -0.82 5.97 -9.84
N LYS A 465 -0.91 4.76 -10.40
CA LYS A 465 -0.27 3.58 -9.78
C LYS A 465 1.26 3.73 -9.71
N LYS A 466 1.88 4.23 -10.80
CA LYS A 466 3.34 4.40 -10.85
C LYS A 466 3.82 5.35 -9.76
N ILE A 467 3.06 6.41 -9.48
CA ILE A 467 3.39 7.37 -8.40
C ILE A 467 2.81 6.95 -7.03
N ARG A 468 2.46 5.66 -6.89
CA ARG A 468 2.01 5.00 -5.64
C ARG A 468 0.71 5.55 -5.07
N LYS A 469 -0.19 6.00 -5.95
CA LYS A 469 -1.55 6.40 -5.56
C LYS A 469 -2.54 5.25 -5.78
N VAL A 470 -3.73 5.41 -5.21
CA VAL A 470 -4.90 4.59 -5.51
C VAL A 470 -5.78 5.46 -6.41
N PRO A 471 -5.65 5.34 -7.74
CA PRO A 471 -6.44 6.19 -8.63
C PRO A 471 -7.87 5.65 -8.76
N VAL A 472 -8.85 6.55 -8.67
CA VAL A 472 -10.28 6.22 -8.77
C VAL A 472 -10.91 7.18 -9.78
N VAL A 473 -11.60 6.65 -10.80
CA VAL A 473 -12.26 7.48 -11.79
C VAL A 473 -13.57 8.04 -11.21
N SER A 474 -13.77 9.35 -11.37
CA SER A 474 -15.03 10.02 -11.04
C SER A 474 -15.53 10.82 -12.24
N GLY A 475 -16.81 11.13 -12.27
CA GLY A 475 -17.37 12.08 -13.22
C GLY A 475 -17.25 13.51 -12.69
N VAL A 476 -17.57 14.48 -13.55
CA VAL A 476 -17.56 15.90 -13.19
C VAL A 476 -18.79 16.20 -12.31
N CYS A 477 -18.54 16.61 -11.08
CA CYS A 477 -19.56 17.10 -10.15
C CYS A 477 -18.86 17.82 -9.00
N ASP A 478 -19.58 18.71 -8.32
CA ASP A 478 -19.03 19.51 -7.21
C ASP A 478 -18.54 18.58 -6.08
N GLY A 479 -17.22 18.59 -5.81
CA GLY A 479 -16.60 17.81 -4.76
C GLY A 479 -16.32 16.34 -5.10
N PHE A 480 -16.57 15.95 -6.32
CA PHE A 480 -16.31 14.60 -6.88
C PHE A 480 -16.83 13.48 -5.96
N ILE A 481 -16.00 12.56 -5.48
CA ILE A 481 -16.41 11.47 -4.60
C ILE A 481 -16.02 11.78 -3.15
N GLY A 482 -14.71 12.00 -2.91
CA GLY A 482 -14.17 12.13 -1.56
C GLY A 482 -14.69 13.33 -0.80
N ASN A 483 -14.68 14.50 -1.45
CA ASN A 483 -15.16 15.73 -0.79
C ASN A 483 -16.66 15.67 -0.50
N ARG A 484 -17.45 15.04 -1.37
CA ARG A 484 -18.89 14.86 -1.13
C ARG A 484 -19.14 14.00 0.12
N MET A 485 -18.35 12.94 0.29
CA MET A 485 -18.46 12.06 1.47
C MET A 485 -18.02 12.81 2.75
N ILE A 486 -16.84 13.47 2.68
CA ILE A 486 -16.29 14.21 3.81
C ILE A 486 -17.24 15.34 4.25
N GLU A 487 -17.86 16.02 3.30
CA GLU A 487 -18.82 17.08 3.60
C GLU A 487 -20.00 16.55 4.43
N LYS A 488 -20.56 15.41 4.05
CA LYS A 488 -21.67 14.82 4.79
C LYS A 488 -21.23 14.36 6.18
N TYR A 489 -20.06 13.76 6.27
CA TYR A 489 -19.47 13.36 7.55
C TYR A 489 -19.26 14.59 8.46
N GLY A 490 -18.68 15.67 7.91
CA GLY A 490 -18.48 16.93 8.65
C GLY A 490 -19.79 17.56 9.10
N GLN A 491 -20.83 17.50 8.25
CA GLN A 491 -22.14 18.02 8.61
C GLN A 491 -22.74 17.28 9.82
N GLN A 492 -22.60 15.95 9.86
CA GLN A 492 -23.08 15.17 11.01
C GLN A 492 -22.28 15.52 12.27
N SER A 493 -20.99 15.78 12.13
CA SER A 493 -20.16 16.21 13.27
C SER A 493 -20.62 17.57 13.84
N LEU A 494 -21.05 18.48 12.96
CA LEU A 494 -21.59 19.77 13.40
C LEU A 494 -22.92 19.61 14.15
N PHE A 495 -23.77 18.68 13.71
CA PHE A 495 -25.03 18.42 14.42
C PHE A 495 -24.77 17.96 15.86
N LEU A 496 -23.70 17.19 16.09
CA LEU A 496 -23.34 16.78 17.44
C LEU A 496 -22.95 17.98 18.33
N LEU A 497 -22.32 19.02 17.74
CA LEU A 497 -22.05 20.25 18.48
C LEU A 497 -23.36 20.96 18.85
N ASP A 498 -24.31 21.01 17.90
CA ASP A 498 -25.64 21.62 18.16
C ASP A 498 -26.38 20.87 19.28
N GLU A 499 -26.11 19.57 19.42
CA GLU A 499 -26.67 18.72 20.49
C GLU A 499 -25.93 18.86 21.81
N GLY A 500 -24.83 19.64 21.86
CA GLY A 500 -24.11 19.94 23.09
C GLY A 500 -22.77 19.26 23.28
N CYS A 501 -22.31 18.46 22.32
CA CYS A 501 -20.98 17.86 22.38
C CYS A 501 -19.90 18.92 22.14
N SER A 502 -18.76 18.79 22.80
CA SER A 502 -17.61 19.62 22.47
C SER A 502 -16.85 19.05 21.26
N PRO A 503 -16.12 19.88 20.50
CA PRO A 503 -15.26 19.38 19.42
C PRO A 503 -14.31 18.28 19.87
N ALA A 504 -13.73 18.41 21.07
CA ALA A 504 -12.81 17.43 21.62
C ALA A 504 -13.47 16.06 21.84
N GLN A 505 -14.74 16.05 22.30
CA GLN A 505 -15.49 14.79 22.47
C GLN A 505 -15.72 14.09 21.14
N VAL A 506 -16.14 14.85 20.12
CA VAL A 506 -16.41 14.29 18.79
C VAL A 506 -15.10 13.76 18.19
N ASP A 507 -14.01 14.52 18.28
CA ASP A 507 -12.71 14.12 17.75
C ASP A 507 -12.18 12.87 18.48
N ALA A 508 -12.31 12.81 19.81
CA ALA A 508 -11.90 11.65 20.58
C ALA A 508 -12.67 10.39 20.20
N ALA A 509 -14.00 10.51 19.99
CA ALA A 509 -14.84 9.41 19.56
C ALA A 509 -14.42 8.89 18.18
N ALA A 510 -14.16 9.80 17.24
CA ALA A 510 -13.72 9.45 15.89
C ALA A 510 -12.36 8.73 15.92
N GLN A 511 -11.41 9.22 16.74
CA GLN A 511 -10.09 8.58 16.89
C GLN A 511 -10.21 7.21 17.58
N LYS A 512 -11.05 7.08 18.58
CA LYS A 512 -11.31 5.80 19.24
C LYS A 512 -11.89 4.78 18.28
N TRP A 513 -12.74 5.23 17.37
CA TRP A 513 -13.31 4.38 16.32
C TRP A 513 -12.25 3.93 15.31
N GLY A 514 -11.16 4.70 15.15
CA GLY A 514 -10.03 4.28 14.28
C GLY A 514 -9.56 5.33 13.28
N LEU A 515 -10.16 6.52 13.25
CA LEU A 515 -9.66 7.57 12.37
C LEU A 515 -8.32 8.12 12.87
N ALA A 516 -7.48 8.55 11.95
CA ALA A 516 -6.16 9.11 12.28
C ALA A 516 -6.27 10.41 13.09
N MET A 517 -7.33 11.18 12.85
CA MET A 517 -7.66 12.40 13.59
C MET A 517 -9.15 12.66 13.47
N GLY A 518 -9.68 13.45 14.36
CA GLY A 518 -11.10 13.79 14.34
C GLY A 518 -11.43 14.88 13.32
N PRO A 519 -12.72 15.05 13.01
CA PRO A 519 -13.15 16.00 11.96
C PRO A 519 -12.78 17.45 12.25
N PHE A 520 -12.80 17.87 13.51
CA PHE A 520 -12.48 19.27 13.85
C PHE A 520 -10.99 19.55 13.79
N THR A 521 -10.17 18.63 14.32
CA THR A 521 -8.70 18.70 14.19
C THR A 521 -8.31 18.68 12.71
N MET A 522 -8.95 17.85 11.89
CA MET A 522 -8.71 17.79 10.45
C MET A 522 -9.05 19.12 9.77
N GLY A 523 -10.18 19.73 10.15
CA GLY A 523 -10.60 21.02 9.61
C GLY A 523 -9.63 22.13 9.93
N ASP A 524 -9.15 22.18 11.18
CA ASP A 524 -8.16 23.18 11.60
C ASP A 524 -6.84 23.01 10.84
N MET A 525 -6.40 21.77 10.66
CA MET A 525 -5.16 21.48 9.95
C MET A 525 -5.26 21.81 8.44
N ALA A 526 -6.42 21.56 7.84
CA ALA A 526 -6.64 21.82 6.41
C ALA A 526 -6.77 23.32 6.10
N GLY A 527 -7.22 24.10 7.08
CA GLY A 527 -7.50 25.53 6.92
C GLY A 527 -8.99 25.79 6.69
N LEU A 528 -9.56 26.64 7.53
CA LEU A 528 -11.00 26.95 7.48
C LEU A 528 -11.37 27.85 6.30
N ASP A 529 -10.39 28.51 5.68
CA ASP A 529 -10.58 29.40 4.53
C ASP A 529 -11.11 28.65 3.29
N ILE A 530 -10.66 27.41 3.07
CA ILE A 530 -11.16 26.59 1.94
C ILE A 530 -12.68 26.37 2.08
N GLY A 531 -13.11 25.95 3.26
CA GLY A 531 -14.52 25.75 3.55
C GLY A 531 -15.32 27.04 3.41
N TRP A 532 -14.73 28.18 3.82
CA TRP A 532 -15.35 29.49 3.69
C TRP A 532 -15.57 29.87 2.21
N GLU A 533 -14.56 29.69 1.37
CA GLU A 533 -14.67 30.00 -0.06
C GLU A 533 -15.70 29.10 -0.77
N ILE A 534 -15.75 27.82 -0.40
CA ILE A 534 -16.77 26.90 -0.93
C ILE A 534 -18.18 27.38 -0.55
N ARG A 535 -18.37 27.78 0.72
CA ARG A 535 -19.66 28.30 1.20
C ARG A 535 -20.05 29.59 0.49
N LYS A 536 -19.12 30.52 0.29
CA LYS A 536 -19.37 31.74 -0.48
C LYS A 536 -19.88 31.42 -1.89
N ARG A 537 -19.23 30.54 -2.59
CA ARG A 537 -19.60 30.14 -3.94
C ARG A 537 -20.98 29.47 -3.96
N ARG A 538 -21.24 28.62 -3.09
CA ARG A 538 -22.56 27.95 -2.97
C ARG A 538 -23.66 28.88 -2.47
N UNK A 539 -23.30 29.62 -1.66
CA UNK A 539 -24.18 30.57 -1.12
C UNK A 539 -24.51 31.64 -2.13
N UNK A 540 -23.69 31.78 -2.77
CA UNK A 540 -23.85 32.67 -3.85
C UNK A 540 -24.83 32.10 -4.86
N UNK A 541 -24.76 30.99 -4.98
CA UNK A 541 -25.57 30.25 -5.86
C UNK A 541 -26.90 29.89 -5.28
N UNK A 542 -26.77 29.94 -4.22
CA UNK A 542 -27.97 29.46 -3.56
C UNK A 542 -28.60 30.60 -2.78
N UNK A 543 -28.44 31.46 -3.14
CA UNK A 543 -28.99 32.62 -2.55
C UNK A 543 -30.38 32.43 -2.07
N UNK A 544 -30.77 31.71 -2.55
CA UNK A 544 -32.00 31.30 -2.16
C UNK A 544 -32.01 30.25 -1.13
N UNK A 545 -31.22 29.66 -1.20
CA UNK A 545 -31.10 28.63 -0.27
C UNK A 545 -30.25 29.05 0.85
N UNK A 546 -30.07 29.99 0.64
CA UNK A 546 -29.19 30.61 1.49
C UNK A 546 -29.49 30.56 2.94
N UNK A 547 -30.46 30.53 3.12
CA UNK A 547 -30.78 30.48 4.45
C UNK A 547 -30.31 29.22 5.07
N UNK A 548 -30.46 28.42 4.44
CA UNK A 548 -30.03 27.19 4.95
C UNK A 548 -28.56 27.03 4.96
N UNK A 549 -28.23 27.47 4.14
CA UNK A 549 -26.86 27.37 4.01
C UNK A 549 -26.18 28.38 4.87
N UNK A 550 -26.73 29.17 4.94
CA UNK A 550 -26.25 30.15 5.76
C UNK A 550 -26.27 29.69 7.15
N UNK A 551 -27.15 29.16 7.28
CA UNK A 551 -27.23 28.58 8.52
C UNK A 551 -26.17 27.58 8.75
N UNK A 552 -26.06 27.01 7.89
CA UNK A 552 -25.03 26.10 8.01
C UNK A 552 -23.68 26.74 8.08
N UNK A 553 -23.75 27.57 7.51
CA UNK A 553 -22.58 28.25 7.49
C UNK A 553 -22.42 29.04 8.71
N UNK A 554 -23.31 29.38 8.93
CA UNK A 554 -23.27 30.02 10.09
C UNK A 554 -23.07 29.08 11.17
N UNK A 555 -23.56 28.25 10.91
CA UNK A 555 -23.34 27.21 11.81
C UNK A 555 -21.90 26.78 11.89
N UNK A 556 -21.52 26.91 10.94
CA UNK A 556 -20.20 26.59 10.90
C UNK A 556 -19.38 27.65 11.55
N UNK A 557 -19.75 28.49 11.30
CA UNK A 557 -19.11 29.51 11.87
C UNK A 557 -19.54 29.65 13.27
N UNK A 558 -20.55 29.48 13.29
CA UNK A 558 -21.00 29.41 14.53
C UNK A 558 -20.57 28.22 15.26
N UNK A 559 -20.44 27.49 14.53
CA UNK A 559 -20.00 26.35 15.15
C UNK A 559 -18.62 26.49 15.66
N UNK A 560 -18.16 27.11 15.01
CA UNK A 560 -16.92 27.41 15.43
C UNK A 560 -16.94 28.37 16.55
N UNK A 561 -17.69 29.04 16.31
CA UNK A 561 -17.85 29.95 17.27
C UNK A 561 -18.64 29.40 18.39
N UNK A 562 -19.35 28.82 17.96
CA UNK A 562 -20.11 28.16 18.92
C UNK A 562 -19.37 27.10 19.63
N UNK A 563 -18.66 26.77 18.94
CA UNK A 563 -17.89 25.88 19.57
C UNK A 563 -17.11 26.49 20.66
N UNK A 564 -16.91 27.43 20.38
CA UNK A 564 -16.25 28.13 21.31
C UNK A 564 -17.17 28.57 22.41
N UNK A 565 -18.08 28.78 21.94
CA UNK A 565 -19.01 29.18 22.83
C UNK A 565 -19.66 28.03 23.51
N UNK A 566 -19.72 27.24 22.81
CA UNK A 566 -20.29 26.11 23.39
C UNK A 566 -19.37 25.43 24.35
N UNK A 567 -18.42 25.66 24.10
CA UNK A 567 -17.51 25.18 24.99
C UNK A 567 -17.69 25.79 26.34
N UNK A 568 -18.04 26.69 26.14
CA UNK A 568 -18.25 27.36 27.34
C UNK A 568 -19.52 26.93 27.99
N UNK A 569 -20.18 26.71 27.27
CA UNK A 569 -21.39 26.31 27.76
C UNK A 569 -21.50 24.86 27.99
N UNK A 570 -20.76 24.39 27.44
CA UNK A 570 -20.86 23.07 27.50
C UNK A 570 -20.43 22.38 28.74
N UNK A 571 -20.05 23.05 29.33
CA UNK A 571 -19.67 22.45 30.43
C UNK A 571 -20.76 21.79 31.17
N UNK A 572 -21.62 22.10 30.82
CA UNK A 572 -22.69 21.59 31.48
C UNK A 572 -23.27 20.34 30.90
N UNK A 573 -22.97 20.29 29.94
CA UNK A 573 -23.63 19.24 29.39
C UNK A 573 -22.83 17.99 29.28
N UNK A 574 -21.98 18.02 29.51
CA UNK A 574 -21.22 16.97 29.39
C UNK A 574 -21.55 15.82 30.17
N THR A 575 -22.56 15.63 30.72
CA THR A 575 -22.90 14.46 31.54
C THR A 575 -23.71 13.37 30.81
N ARG A 576 -23.84 13.47 29.51
CA ARG A 576 -24.61 12.43 28.75
C ARG A 576 -23.81 11.78 27.61
N TRP A 577 -22.62 11.23 28.02
CA TRP A 577 -21.97 10.20 27.18
C TRP A 577 -21.15 9.28 28.07
#